data_4527f4ca55b1c8a050371e10f9a42680
#
_entry.id   4527f4ca55b1c8a050371e10f9a42680
#
_cell.length_a   1.000
_cell.length_b   1.000
_cell.length_c   1.000
_cell.angle_alpha   90.00
_cell.angle_beta   90.00
_cell.angle_gamma   90.00
#
_symmetry.space_group_name_H-M   'P 1'
#
loop_
_entity.id
_entity.type
_entity.pdbx_description
1 polymer ?
#
loop_
_entity_poly.entity_id
_entity_poly.type
_entity_poly.pdbx_seq_one_letter_code
_entity_poly.pdbx_strand_id
1 'polypeptide(L)'
;IYDAEHFFDGFCDNSEYALQTLESAKRGGAINLTLCDTNGGKLVSEVNEIVAKVVAHFPDTPIGVHCHNDSGLGVAVSLAGIESGASLVQGTINGVGERNGNANLTTIIPNLILKMNKELKCAANLNQIRDLSLFIDEMANRSSDNSAPFVGPAAFAHKGGVHADAAAKVKHSYEHVEPELVGN
;
A
#
# COMPACT_ATOMS: atom_id res chain seq x y z
N ILE A 1 12.58 11.36 8.47
CA ILE A 1 12.46 10.03 7.84
C ILE A 1 13.72 9.78 7.04
N TYR A 2 14.25 8.56 7.12
CA TYR A 2 15.34 8.09 6.28
C TYR A 2 14.81 7.02 5.34
N ASP A 3 14.82 7.28 4.04
CA ASP A 3 14.41 6.34 3.01
C ASP A 3 15.65 5.58 2.52
N ALA A 4 15.71 4.29 2.86
CA ALA A 4 16.82 3.41 2.53
C ALA A 4 16.61 2.82 1.12
N GLU A 5 17.10 3.52 0.10
CA GLU A 5 17.00 3.10 -1.29
C GLU A 5 17.67 1.75 -1.53
N HIS A 6 17.02 0.89 -2.33
CA HIS A 6 17.46 -0.48 -2.63
C HIS A 6 17.66 -1.36 -1.38
N PHE A 7 16.94 -1.04 -0.28
CA PHE A 7 17.18 -1.73 0.99
C PHE A 7 17.00 -3.24 0.89
N PHE A 8 15.91 -3.68 0.28
CA PHE A 8 15.61 -5.11 0.18
C PHE A 8 16.66 -5.88 -0.62
N ASP A 9 17.17 -5.30 -1.71
CA ASP A 9 18.25 -5.91 -2.49
C ASP A 9 19.55 -5.94 -1.68
N GLY A 10 19.90 -4.81 -1.07
CA GLY A 10 21.08 -4.71 -0.22
C GLY A 10 21.03 -5.66 0.98
N PHE A 11 19.84 -5.86 1.57
CA PHE A 11 19.67 -6.82 2.67
C PHE A 11 19.86 -8.27 2.21
N CYS A 12 19.37 -8.62 1.02
CA CYS A 12 19.60 -9.95 0.45
C CYS A 12 21.09 -10.20 0.12
N ASP A 13 21.79 -9.16 -0.33
CA ASP A 13 23.20 -9.24 -0.69
C ASP A 13 24.11 -9.27 0.56
N ASN A 14 23.88 -8.34 1.50
CA ASN A 14 24.62 -8.26 2.78
C ASN A 14 23.74 -7.65 3.86
N SER A 15 23.05 -8.51 4.62
CA SER A 15 22.11 -8.08 5.65
C SER A 15 22.77 -7.32 6.80
N GLU A 16 24.00 -7.67 7.17
CA GLU A 16 24.75 -6.97 8.23
C GLU A 16 25.06 -5.54 7.83
N TYR A 17 25.58 -5.32 6.63
CA TYR A 17 25.83 -3.99 6.10
C TYR A 17 24.55 -3.15 5.95
N ALA A 18 23.49 -3.75 5.44
CA ALA A 18 22.18 -3.09 5.33
C ALA A 18 21.67 -2.62 6.70
N LEU A 19 21.75 -3.43 7.75
CA LEU A 19 21.39 -3.02 9.11
C LEU A 19 22.30 -1.91 9.65
N GLN A 20 23.61 -1.97 9.41
CA GLN A 20 24.56 -0.90 9.81
C GLN A 20 24.24 0.45 9.17
N THR A 21 23.72 0.47 7.93
CA THR A 21 23.26 1.72 7.28
C THR A 21 22.08 2.33 8.04
N LEU A 22 21.09 1.50 8.43
CA LEU A 22 19.95 1.95 9.24
C LEU A 22 20.37 2.43 10.63
N GLU A 23 21.30 1.74 11.29
CA GLU A 23 21.86 2.17 12.58
C GLU A 23 22.55 3.54 12.46
N SER A 24 23.25 3.76 11.36
CA SER A 24 23.93 5.04 11.11
C SER A 24 22.91 6.16 10.90
N ALA A 25 21.83 5.90 10.15
CA ALA A 25 20.75 6.86 9.98
C ALA A 25 20.05 7.18 11.31
N LYS A 26 19.78 6.16 12.14
CA LYS A 26 19.22 6.33 13.49
C LYS A 26 20.13 7.19 14.36
N ARG A 27 21.44 6.90 14.40
CA ARG A 27 22.43 7.74 15.13
C ARG A 27 22.47 9.18 14.60
N GLY A 28 22.21 9.37 13.31
CA GLY A 28 22.11 10.68 12.67
C GLY A 28 20.80 11.42 12.98
N GLY A 29 19.89 10.82 13.74
CA GLY A 29 18.64 11.46 14.19
C GLY A 29 17.41 11.11 13.36
N ALA A 30 17.45 10.09 12.51
CA ALA A 30 16.24 9.61 11.83
C ALA A 30 15.25 9.06 12.85
N ILE A 31 14.00 9.54 12.79
CA ILE A 31 12.91 9.13 13.68
C ILE A 31 12.03 8.03 13.06
N ASN A 32 12.23 7.71 11.79
CA ASN A 32 11.64 6.60 11.06
C ASN A 32 12.65 6.11 10.03
N LEU A 33 12.71 4.79 9.85
CA LEU A 33 13.55 4.11 8.86
C LEU A 33 12.65 3.43 7.85
N THR A 34 12.58 3.96 6.63
CA THR A 34 11.73 3.44 5.57
C THR A 34 12.54 2.55 4.63
N LEU A 35 12.08 1.32 4.44
CA LEU A 35 12.72 0.31 3.60
C LEU A 35 12.14 0.41 2.19
N CYS A 36 13.00 0.67 1.19
CA CYS A 36 12.56 0.87 -0.19
C CYS A 36 12.74 -0.40 -1.03
N ASP A 37 11.65 -0.90 -1.62
CA ASP A 37 11.67 -1.82 -2.76
C ASP A 37 11.74 -0.98 -4.04
N THR A 38 12.93 -0.42 -4.29
CA THR A 38 13.17 0.61 -5.30
C THR A 38 12.91 0.13 -6.72
N ASN A 39 13.20 -1.15 -7.01
CA ASN A 39 12.94 -1.74 -8.32
C ASN A 39 11.57 -2.46 -8.41
N GLY A 40 10.81 -2.53 -7.32
CA GLY A 40 9.48 -3.13 -7.29
C GLY A 40 9.47 -4.64 -7.56
N GLY A 41 10.56 -5.34 -7.24
CA GLY A 41 10.77 -6.74 -7.59
C GLY A 41 10.53 -7.74 -6.47
N LYS A 42 10.25 -7.30 -5.24
CA LYS A 42 10.13 -8.19 -4.10
C LYS A 42 8.79 -8.93 -4.04
N LEU A 43 8.86 -10.18 -3.59
CA LEU A 43 7.68 -10.99 -3.29
C LEU A 43 7.18 -10.71 -1.87
N VAL A 44 5.90 -11.02 -1.62
CA VAL A 44 5.26 -10.84 -0.31
C VAL A 44 6.01 -11.57 0.81
N SER A 45 6.47 -12.82 0.56
CA SER A 45 7.23 -13.60 1.55
C SER A 45 8.57 -12.98 1.92
N GLU A 46 9.28 -12.40 0.93
CA GLU A 46 10.57 -11.73 1.16
C GLU A 46 10.38 -10.47 2.01
N VAL A 47 9.37 -9.65 1.69
CA VAL A 47 9.06 -8.43 2.45
C VAL A 47 8.67 -8.78 3.88
N ASN A 48 7.80 -9.78 4.08
CA ASN A 48 7.42 -10.23 5.42
C ASN A 48 8.65 -10.62 6.25
N GLU A 49 9.52 -11.46 5.70
CA GLU A 49 10.71 -11.94 6.41
C GLU A 49 11.67 -10.80 6.76
N ILE A 50 11.99 -9.93 5.78
CA ILE A 50 12.97 -8.87 5.96
C ILE A 50 12.45 -7.79 6.91
N VAL A 51 11.20 -7.35 6.74
CA VAL A 51 10.60 -6.33 7.61
C VAL A 51 10.52 -6.83 9.06
N ALA A 52 10.09 -8.08 9.28
CA ALA A 52 10.05 -8.64 10.63
C ALA A 52 11.43 -8.66 11.31
N LYS A 53 12.49 -9.01 10.57
CA LYS A 53 13.88 -8.95 11.07
C LYS A 53 14.32 -7.53 11.43
N VAL A 54 14.01 -6.55 10.58
CA VAL A 54 14.35 -5.14 10.82
C VAL A 54 13.58 -4.59 12.01
N VAL A 55 12.28 -4.86 12.12
CA VAL A 55 11.46 -4.45 13.27
C VAL A 55 12.01 -5.03 14.58
N ALA A 56 12.39 -6.31 14.57
CA ALA A 56 13.00 -6.94 15.74
C ALA A 56 14.38 -6.34 16.11
N HIS A 57 15.16 -5.88 15.12
CA HIS A 57 16.44 -5.24 15.34
C HIS A 57 16.31 -3.79 15.87
N PHE A 58 15.23 -3.10 15.53
CA PHE A 58 14.95 -1.72 15.92
C PHE A 58 13.65 -1.58 16.73
N PRO A 59 13.52 -2.18 17.91
CA PRO A 59 12.27 -2.22 18.67
C PRO A 59 11.73 -0.84 19.07
N ASP A 60 12.64 0.15 19.20
CA ASP A 60 12.30 1.52 19.63
C ASP A 60 12.26 2.53 18.47
N THR A 61 12.32 2.06 17.22
CA THR A 61 12.33 2.95 16.06
C THR A 61 11.25 2.53 15.07
N PRO A 62 10.31 3.42 14.72
CA PRO A 62 9.29 3.13 13.71
C PRO A 62 9.92 2.75 12.37
N ILE A 63 9.44 1.65 11.79
CA ILE A 63 9.84 1.18 10.47
C ILE A 63 8.76 1.55 9.46
N GLY A 64 9.18 2.01 8.27
CA GLY A 64 8.32 2.26 7.13
C GLY A 64 8.63 1.35 5.95
N VAL A 65 7.73 1.31 4.97
CA VAL A 65 7.94 0.67 3.68
C VAL A 65 7.56 1.62 2.54
N HIS A 66 8.37 1.59 1.48
CA HIS A 66 8.14 2.31 0.23
C HIS A 66 8.35 1.34 -0.93
N CYS A 67 7.27 0.95 -1.59
CA CYS A 67 7.32 -0.10 -2.60
C CYS A 67 6.89 0.43 -3.96
N HIS A 68 7.68 0.11 -5.00
CA HIS A 68 7.31 0.29 -6.39
C HIS A 68 6.43 -0.87 -6.89
N ASN A 69 5.78 -0.68 -8.05
CA ASN A 69 4.77 -1.61 -8.56
C ASN A 69 5.21 -2.36 -9.82
N ASP A 70 6.51 -2.51 -10.06
CA ASP A 70 7.05 -3.07 -11.29
C ASP A 70 6.62 -4.52 -11.54
N SER A 71 6.53 -5.32 -10.48
CA SER A 71 6.01 -6.70 -10.54
C SER A 71 4.48 -6.79 -10.34
N GLY A 72 3.77 -5.66 -10.23
CA GLY A 72 2.34 -5.62 -9.94
C GLY A 72 1.98 -5.93 -8.47
N LEU A 73 2.97 -5.98 -7.57
CA LEU A 73 2.79 -6.38 -6.18
C LEU A 73 2.88 -5.21 -5.17
N GLY A 74 3.06 -3.98 -5.64
CA GLY A 74 3.32 -2.82 -4.76
C GLY A 74 2.34 -2.68 -3.60
N VAL A 75 1.04 -2.88 -3.83
CA VAL A 75 0.02 -2.88 -2.76
C VAL A 75 0.22 -4.06 -1.81
N ALA A 76 0.36 -5.27 -2.34
CA ALA A 76 0.45 -6.49 -1.55
C ALA A 76 1.68 -6.49 -0.63
N VAL A 77 2.84 -6.11 -1.16
CA VAL A 77 4.08 -6.03 -0.37
C VAL A 77 4.05 -4.91 0.66
N SER A 78 3.36 -3.79 0.37
CA SER A 78 3.16 -2.72 1.36
C SER A 78 2.29 -3.18 2.54
N LEU A 79 1.19 -3.89 2.26
CA LEU A 79 0.32 -4.46 3.31
C LEU A 79 1.07 -5.53 4.12
N ALA A 80 1.87 -6.37 3.47
CA ALA A 80 2.72 -7.36 4.12
C ALA A 80 3.74 -6.70 5.07
N GLY A 81 4.33 -5.57 4.67
CA GLY A 81 5.20 -4.78 5.55
C GLY A 81 4.49 -4.34 6.84
N ILE A 82 3.24 -3.88 6.75
CA ILE A 82 2.43 -3.51 7.93
C ILE A 82 2.10 -4.73 8.80
N GLU A 83 1.77 -5.87 8.20
CA GLU A 83 1.55 -7.13 8.94
C GLU A 83 2.80 -7.57 9.71
N SER A 84 3.97 -7.30 9.14
CA SER A 84 5.27 -7.64 9.74
C SER A 84 5.78 -6.60 10.76
N GLY A 85 4.99 -5.56 11.07
CA GLY A 85 5.26 -4.60 12.12
C GLY A 85 5.73 -3.22 11.65
N ALA A 86 5.77 -2.93 10.35
CA ALA A 86 5.96 -1.57 9.89
C ALA A 86 4.77 -0.69 10.30
N SER A 87 5.03 0.58 10.61
CA SER A 87 4.02 1.54 11.07
C SER A 87 3.80 2.71 10.09
N LEU A 88 4.53 2.74 8.99
CA LEU A 88 4.42 3.73 7.93
C LEU A 88 4.41 3.05 6.57
N VAL A 89 3.51 3.48 5.69
CA VAL A 89 3.55 3.18 4.25
C VAL A 89 3.69 4.48 3.50
N GLN A 90 4.67 4.54 2.61
CA GLN A 90 4.77 5.56 1.58
C GLN A 90 4.20 5.01 0.27
N GLY A 91 3.45 5.82 -0.41
CA GLY A 91 2.83 5.49 -1.70
C GLY A 91 2.24 6.74 -2.32
N THR A 92 1.52 6.58 -3.42
CA THR A 92 0.89 7.71 -4.12
C THR A 92 -0.57 7.42 -4.43
N ILE A 93 -1.37 8.48 -4.54
CA ILE A 93 -2.75 8.34 -5.02
C ILE A 93 -2.71 7.83 -6.46
N ASN A 94 -3.54 6.83 -6.76
CA ASN A 94 -3.59 6.14 -8.05
C ASN A 94 -2.27 5.46 -8.45
N GLY A 95 -1.32 5.29 -7.55
CA GLY A 95 -0.04 4.67 -7.83
C GLY A 95 0.85 5.47 -8.79
N VAL A 96 0.61 6.77 -8.95
CA VAL A 96 1.40 7.62 -9.86
C VAL A 96 2.87 7.61 -9.44
N GLY A 97 3.77 7.35 -10.38
CA GLY A 97 5.21 7.33 -10.11
C GLY A 97 6.03 6.84 -11.30
N GLU A 98 7.32 6.65 -11.07
CA GLU A 98 8.24 6.17 -12.11
C GLU A 98 7.92 4.77 -12.57
N ARG A 99 8.22 4.47 -13.83
CA ARG A 99 8.00 3.18 -14.50
C ARG A 99 6.55 2.71 -14.38
N ASN A 100 6.28 1.64 -13.60
CA ASN A 100 4.93 1.11 -13.34
C ASN A 100 4.23 1.78 -12.15
N GLY A 101 4.89 2.77 -11.52
CA GLY A 101 4.35 3.54 -10.42
C GLY A 101 4.74 3.04 -9.04
N ASN A 102 4.16 3.68 -8.05
CA ASN A 102 4.29 3.37 -6.62
C ASN A 102 3.15 2.49 -6.13
N ALA A 103 3.26 2.00 -4.90
CA ALA A 103 2.16 1.39 -4.19
C ALA A 103 0.95 2.35 -4.15
N ASN A 104 -0.21 1.87 -4.60
CA ASN A 104 -1.40 2.69 -4.77
C ASN A 104 -2.14 2.91 -3.44
N LEU A 105 -2.12 4.15 -2.93
CA LEU A 105 -2.78 4.52 -1.68
C LEU A 105 -4.31 4.43 -1.75
N THR A 106 -4.93 4.58 -2.93
CA THR A 106 -6.39 4.41 -3.07
C THR A 106 -6.83 2.95 -2.87
N THR A 107 -5.89 2.00 -2.94
CA THR A 107 -6.12 0.59 -2.62
C THR A 107 -5.61 0.24 -1.22
N ILE A 108 -4.47 0.78 -0.80
CA ILE A 108 -3.86 0.49 0.51
C ILE A 108 -4.74 1.00 1.65
N ILE A 109 -5.19 2.27 1.60
CA ILE A 109 -5.95 2.91 2.68
C ILE A 109 -7.25 2.14 3.00
N PRO A 110 -8.11 1.79 2.02
CA PRO A 110 -9.30 0.99 2.32
C PRO A 110 -8.97 -0.39 2.91
N ASN A 111 -7.93 -1.06 2.43
CA ASN A 111 -7.51 -2.35 2.99
C ASN A 111 -7.05 -2.22 4.44
N LEU A 112 -6.25 -1.21 4.77
CA LEU A 112 -5.81 -0.97 6.15
C LEU A 112 -7.00 -0.73 7.08
N ILE A 113 -7.97 0.09 6.67
CA ILE A 113 -9.12 0.46 7.49
C ILE A 113 -10.14 -0.69 7.54
N LEU A 114 -10.62 -1.17 6.39
CA LEU A 114 -11.79 -2.04 6.29
C LEU A 114 -11.47 -3.52 6.45
N LYS A 115 -10.24 -3.96 6.17
CA LYS A 115 -9.83 -5.37 6.22
C LYS A 115 -8.87 -5.67 7.38
N MET A 116 -7.95 -4.74 7.66
CA MET A 116 -6.94 -4.94 8.70
C MET A 116 -7.28 -4.22 10.00
N ASN A 117 -8.41 -3.49 10.07
CA ASN A 117 -8.89 -2.74 11.24
C ASN A 117 -7.80 -1.81 11.83
N LYS A 118 -7.03 -1.16 10.96
CA LYS A 118 -6.02 -0.19 11.38
C LYS A 118 -6.65 1.18 11.57
N GLU A 119 -6.29 1.86 12.66
CA GLU A 119 -6.71 3.24 12.92
C GLU A 119 -5.84 4.21 12.10
N LEU A 120 -6.46 4.91 11.15
CA LEU A 120 -5.84 5.96 10.37
C LEU A 120 -6.55 7.30 10.60
N LYS A 121 -5.80 8.40 10.64
CA LYS A 121 -6.39 9.74 10.79
C LYS A 121 -7.37 10.11 9.69
N CYS A 122 -7.19 9.56 8.48
CA CYS A 122 -8.07 9.79 7.33
C CYS A 122 -9.32 8.89 7.31
N ALA A 123 -9.50 7.98 8.27
CA ALA A 123 -10.60 7.02 8.26
C ALA A 123 -11.99 7.69 8.20
N ALA A 124 -12.16 8.84 8.86
CA ALA A 124 -13.41 9.60 8.85
C ALA A 124 -13.79 10.13 7.45
N ASN A 125 -12.84 10.23 6.53
CA ASN A 125 -13.01 10.75 5.18
C ASN A 125 -12.83 9.66 4.11
N LEU A 126 -12.90 8.39 4.47
CA LEU A 126 -12.67 7.29 3.53
C LEU A 126 -13.66 7.33 2.34
N ASN A 127 -14.87 7.79 2.56
CA ASN A 127 -15.90 7.98 1.53
C ASN A 127 -15.56 9.04 0.48
N GLN A 128 -14.49 9.82 0.66
CA GLN A 128 -14.00 10.80 -0.31
C GLN A 128 -12.86 10.24 -1.19
N ILE A 129 -12.46 8.97 -1.00
CA ILE A 129 -11.28 8.44 -1.67
C ILE A 129 -11.46 8.32 -3.19
N ARG A 130 -12.69 8.08 -3.66
CA ARG A 130 -13.03 8.09 -5.09
C ARG A 130 -12.88 9.48 -5.69
N ASP A 131 -13.45 10.50 -5.06
CA ASP A 131 -13.35 11.88 -5.53
C ASP A 131 -11.89 12.36 -5.56
N LEU A 132 -11.11 11.97 -4.54
CA LEU A 132 -9.67 12.24 -4.51
C LEU A 132 -8.94 11.57 -5.68
N SER A 133 -9.28 10.31 -5.98
CA SER A 133 -8.71 9.57 -7.12
C SER A 133 -8.98 10.30 -8.45
N LEU A 134 -10.23 10.68 -8.70
CA LEU A 134 -10.64 11.40 -9.90
C LEU A 134 -9.97 12.78 -10.01
N PHE A 135 -9.91 13.52 -8.90
CA PHE A 135 -9.24 14.81 -8.84
C PHE A 135 -7.75 14.73 -9.21
N ILE A 136 -7.04 13.73 -8.68
CA ILE A 136 -5.60 13.54 -9.00
C ILE A 136 -5.40 13.17 -10.46
N ASP A 137 -6.24 12.33 -11.06
CA ASP A 137 -6.15 11.98 -12.48
C ASP A 137 -6.41 13.21 -13.36
N GLU A 138 -7.42 14.04 -13.02
CA GLU A 138 -7.71 15.30 -13.71
C GLU A 138 -6.51 16.26 -13.64
N MET A 139 -5.96 16.48 -12.43
CA MET A 139 -4.81 17.37 -12.24
C MET A 139 -3.56 16.88 -12.96
N ALA A 140 -3.39 15.57 -13.09
CA ALA A 140 -2.28 14.93 -13.81
C ALA A 140 -2.54 14.79 -15.32
N ASN A 141 -3.69 15.24 -15.81
CA ASN A 141 -4.15 15.05 -17.20
C ASN A 141 -4.08 13.58 -17.64
N ARG A 142 -4.56 12.68 -16.80
CA ARG A 142 -4.57 11.22 -17.03
C ARG A 142 -6.01 10.74 -17.15
N SER A 143 -6.21 9.71 -17.98
CA SER A 143 -7.48 8.98 -17.98
C SER A 143 -7.58 8.10 -16.75
N SER A 144 -8.71 8.16 -16.04
CA SER A 144 -8.96 7.31 -14.89
C SER A 144 -9.14 5.85 -15.32
N ASP A 145 -8.63 4.92 -14.50
CA ASP A 145 -8.82 3.50 -14.71
C ASP A 145 -10.21 3.06 -14.26
N ASN A 146 -11.05 2.64 -15.21
CA ASN A 146 -12.41 2.16 -14.92
C ASN A 146 -12.44 0.94 -14.00
N SER A 147 -11.39 0.14 -13.97
CA SER A 147 -11.27 -1.10 -13.17
C SER A 147 -10.44 -0.92 -11.90
N ALA A 148 -10.04 0.32 -11.57
CA ALA A 148 -9.27 0.58 -10.35
C ALA A 148 -10.00 0.05 -9.10
N PRO A 149 -9.35 -0.77 -8.27
CA PRO A 149 -9.95 -1.29 -7.04
C PRO A 149 -10.48 -0.16 -6.15
N PHE A 150 -11.65 -0.35 -5.57
CA PHE A 150 -12.39 0.57 -4.68
C PHE A 150 -12.91 1.86 -5.34
N VAL A 151 -12.22 2.46 -6.30
CA VAL A 151 -12.51 3.82 -6.80
C VAL A 151 -13.01 3.85 -8.25
N GLY A 152 -12.72 2.82 -9.04
CA GLY A 152 -13.16 2.76 -10.43
C GLY A 152 -14.66 2.53 -10.57
N PRO A 153 -15.31 3.06 -11.63
CA PRO A 153 -16.75 2.87 -11.87
C PRO A 153 -17.15 1.40 -12.01
N ALA A 154 -16.24 0.52 -12.41
CA ALA A 154 -16.49 -0.90 -12.54
C ALA A 154 -16.26 -1.69 -11.25
N ALA A 155 -15.69 -1.10 -10.21
CA ALA A 155 -15.30 -1.80 -8.97
C ALA A 155 -16.47 -2.51 -8.29
N PHE A 156 -17.69 -1.97 -8.42
CA PHE A 156 -18.93 -2.53 -7.85
C PHE A 156 -20.00 -2.79 -8.92
N ALA A 157 -19.64 -2.84 -10.20
CA ALA A 157 -20.56 -3.03 -11.29
C ALA A 157 -20.75 -4.52 -11.63
N HIS A 158 -22.01 -5.01 -11.63
CA HIS A 158 -22.37 -6.37 -11.97
C HIS A 158 -23.11 -6.42 -13.29
N LYS A 159 -22.58 -7.12 -14.31
CA LYS A 159 -23.22 -7.29 -15.63
C LYS A 159 -23.92 -8.64 -15.81
N GLY A 160 -23.51 -9.67 -15.07
CA GLY A 160 -24.12 -11.00 -15.13
C GLY A 160 -25.44 -11.04 -14.36
N GLY A 161 -26.54 -11.47 -14.98
CA GLY A 161 -27.87 -11.55 -14.33
C GLY A 161 -27.86 -12.37 -13.03
N VAL A 162 -27.13 -13.48 -13.00
CA VAL A 162 -26.97 -14.32 -11.79
C VAL A 162 -26.21 -13.56 -10.68
N HIS A 163 -25.19 -12.78 -11.04
CA HIS A 163 -24.42 -11.98 -10.08
C HIS A 163 -25.25 -10.83 -9.52
N ALA A 164 -25.98 -10.12 -10.37
CA ALA A 164 -26.85 -9.02 -9.95
C ALA A 164 -28.00 -9.52 -9.04
N ASP A 165 -28.63 -10.66 -9.37
CA ASP A 165 -29.66 -11.28 -8.54
C ASP A 165 -29.11 -11.74 -7.17
N ALA A 166 -27.92 -12.33 -7.15
CA ALA A 166 -27.29 -12.76 -5.91
C ALA A 166 -26.87 -11.57 -5.02
N ALA A 167 -26.27 -10.52 -5.60
CA ALA A 167 -25.92 -9.30 -4.88
C ALA A 167 -27.17 -8.60 -4.30
N ALA A 168 -28.28 -8.58 -5.03
CA ALA A 168 -29.54 -8.03 -4.54
C ALA A 168 -30.12 -8.81 -3.35
N LYS A 169 -29.90 -10.14 -3.29
CA LYS A 169 -30.38 -11.00 -2.20
C LYS A 169 -29.44 -11.04 -1.00
N VAL A 170 -28.14 -11.04 -1.24
CA VAL A 170 -27.10 -11.10 -0.20
C VAL A 170 -25.99 -10.12 -0.58
N LYS A 171 -26.00 -8.91 0.02
CA LYS A 171 -25.07 -7.83 -0.31
C LYS A 171 -23.60 -8.28 -0.40
N HIS A 172 -23.14 -9.07 0.55
CA HIS A 172 -21.72 -9.51 0.61
C HIS A 172 -21.37 -10.73 -0.27
N SER A 173 -22.29 -11.20 -1.11
CA SER A 173 -21.99 -12.35 -1.98
C SER A 173 -21.01 -12.02 -3.10
N TYR A 174 -21.02 -10.78 -3.59
CA TYR A 174 -20.15 -10.28 -4.66
C TYR A 174 -19.45 -8.96 -4.33
N GLU A 175 -19.83 -8.33 -3.22
CA GLU A 175 -19.23 -7.07 -2.75
C GLU A 175 -18.47 -7.35 -1.47
N HIS A 176 -17.17 -7.14 -1.50
CA HIS A 176 -16.30 -7.40 -0.37
C HIS A 176 -16.26 -6.26 0.67
N VAL A 177 -16.82 -5.11 0.33
CA VAL A 177 -17.08 -3.92 1.18
C VAL A 177 -18.35 -3.22 0.68
N GLU A 178 -18.96 -2.39 1.53
CA GLU A 178 -20.07 -1.54 1.11
C GLU A 178 -19.53 -0.38 0.23
N PRO A 179 -20.09 -0.18 -0.99
CA PRO A 179 -19.60 0.83 -1.94
C PRO A 179 -19.56 2.24 -1.36
N GLU A 180 -20.55 2.61 -0.55
CA GLU A 180 -20.70 3.92 0.06
C GLU A 180 -19.53 4.27 1.00
N LEU A 181 -18.86 3.27 1.59
CA LEU A 181 -17.73 3.50 2.47
C LEU A 181 -16.52 4.09 1.72
N VAL A 182 -16.46 3.89 0.42
CA VAL A 182 -15.37 4.37 -0.47
C VAL A 182 -15.85 5.37 -1.51
N GLY A 183 -17.08 5.88 -1.37
CA GLY A 183 -17.65 6.93 -2.23
C GLY A 183 -18.18 6.44 -3.58
N ASN A 184 -18.53 5.16 -3.70
CA ASN A 184 -19.19 4.59 -4.88
C ASN A 184 -20.69 4.40 -4.68
#